data_b904730b197e8bd31a1fa921be29c9c4
#
_entry.id   b904730b197e8bd31a1fa921be29c9c4
#
_cell.length_a   1.000
_cell.length_b   1.000
_cell.length_c   1.000
_cell.angle_alpha   90.00
_cell.angle_beta   90.00
_cell.angle_gamma   90.00
#
_symmetry.space_group_name_H-M   'P 1'
#
loop_
_entity.id
_entity.type
_entity.pdbx_description
1 polymer ?
#
loop_
_entity_poly.entity_id
_entity_poly.type
_entity_poly.pdbx_seq_one_letter_code
_entity_poly.pdbx_strand_id
1 'polypeptide(L)'
;RAFENSQTIYTPAVHPREPYITQREMFVSPFYEREKELGGHFENEVAGWERALAYISNREKLDKYIKEVPVRENEWDTRHVPYDVANAEHLAMSDSVGMINLSHFPIMDIKGPDAERMLEYLSVAKVGGNTPEGKVIYTNFLDEDGGVHADLTISRISNDSYRVVTGGADGNRDWVTLRNYRDDNGLNADINIRTHDIATLGLWGPKAVEALGNFINPNEIDIENFPFVSAKNLTLNLSGLSLIHISEPTRLAS
;
A
#
# COMPACT_ATOMS: atom_id res chain seq x y z
N ARG A 1 3.31 -28.54 1.25
CA ARG A 1 3.25 -27.12 0.83
C ARG A 1 3.97 -26.88 -0.50
N ALA A 2 5.31 -27.12 -0.66
CA ALA A 2 6.02 -26.86 -1.93
C ALA A 2 5.46 -27.66 -3.12
N PHE A 3 5.03 -28.91 -2.90
CA PHE A 3 4.40 -29.76 -3.92
C PHE A 3 3.00 -29.24 -4.32
N GLU A 4 2.19 -28.88 -3.35
CA GLU A 4 0.86 -28.27 -3.57
C GLU A 4 0.98 -26.95 -4.32
N ASN A 5 1.99 -26.15 -3.97
CA ASN A 5 2.29 -24.90 -4.66
C ASN A 5 2.69 -25.12 -6.12
N SER A 6 3.51 -26.14 -6.39
CA SER A 6 3.91 -26.45 -7.76
C SER A 6 2.72 -26.89 -8.62
N GLN A 7 1.74 -27.55 -8.05
CA GLN A 7 0.53 -27.94 -8.76
C GLN A 7 -0.36 -26.75 -9.12
N THR A 8 -0.50 -25.75 -8.24
CA THR A 8 -1.27 -24.53 -8.54
C THR A 8 -0.61 -23.66 -9.61
N ILE A 9 0.71 -23.64 -9.70
CA ILE A 9 1.44 -22.92 -10.76
C ILE A 9 1.24 -23.58 -12.13
N TYR A 10 1.12 -24.91 -12.18
CA TYR A 10 0.97 -25.68 -13.41
C TYR A 10 -0.48 -25.92 -13.83
N THR A 11 -1.47 -25.54 -13.02
CA THR A 11 -2.87 -25.60 -13.44
C THR A 11 -3.20 -24.28 -14.18
N PRO A 12 -3.18 -24.27 -15.52
CA PRO A 12 -3.31 -23.03 -16.30
C PRO A 12 -4.73 -22.44 -16.28
N ALA A 13 -5.60 -22.98 -15.47
CA ALA A 13 -6.99 -22.57 -15.37
C ALA A 13 -7.43 -22.36 -13.92
N VAL A 14 -6.65 -21.59 -13.14
CA VAL A 14 -7.23 -20.99 -11.96
C VAL A 14 -8.27 -20.00 -12.49
N HIS A 15 -9.53 -20.29 -12.24
CA HIS A 15 -10.62 -19.41 -12.59
C HIS A 15 -10.31 -18.02 -12.05
N PRO A 16 -10.38 -16.97 -12.85
CA PRO A 16 -10.22 -15.61 -12.33
C PRO A 16 -11.20 -15.45 -11.16
N ARG A 17 -10.72 -15.13 -9.97
CA ARG A 17 -11.46 -15.02 -8.71
C ARG A 17 -11.63 -16.34 -7.91
N GLU A 18 -10.98 -17.41 -8.28
CA GLU A 18 -10.84 -18.53 -7.34
C GLU A 18 -9.71 -18.24 -6.35
N PRO A 19 -9.99 -18.21 -5.04
CA PRO A 19 -8.94 -18.00 -4.04
C PRO A 19 -7.95 -19.15 -4.04
N TYR A 20 -6.67 -18.85 -3.84
CA TYR A 20 -5.67 -19.89 -3.60
C TYR A 20 -5.99 -20.61 -2.29
N ILE A 21 -6.37 -21.89 -2.41
CA ILE A 21 -6.83 -22.70 -1.27
C ILE A 21 -5.64 -23.22 -0.45
N THR A 22 -4.46 -23.39 -1.07
CA THR A 22 -3.37 -24.19 -0.51
C THR A 22 -2.24 -23.41 0.12
N GLN A 23 -2.18 -22.10 -0.07
CA GLN A 23 -1.07 -21.24 0.41
C GLN A 23 -1.57 -20.12 1.30
N ARG A 24 -2.35 -20.49 2.31
CA ARG A 24 -2.93 -19.51 3.21
C ARG A 24 -1.96 -19.15 4.35
N GLU A 25 -2.09 -17.94 4.84
CA GLU A 25 -1.35 -17.39 5.98
C GLU A 25 0.18 -17.47 5.80
N MET A 26 0.67 -17.26 4.58
CA MET A 26 2.12 -17.17 4.34
C MET A 26 2.69 -15.90 4.94
N PHE A 27 2.02 -14.78 4.66
CA PHE A 27 2.29 -13.48 5.27
C PHE A 27 0.98 -12.87 5.76
N VAL A 28 1.01 -12.41 6.99
CA VAL A 28 -0.13 -11.74 7.63
C VAL A 28 0.32 -10.38 8.17
N SER A 29 -0.58 -9.41 8.11
CA SER A 29 -0.34 -8.10 8.68
C SER A 29 -0.47 -8.12 10.20
N PRO A 30 0.08 -7.12 10.92
CA PRO A 30 -0.16 -6.97 12.35
C PRO A 30 -1.64 -6.79 12.72
N PHE A 31 -2.48 -6.44 11.75
CA PHE A 31 -3.93 -6.23 11.93
C PHE A 31 -4.76 -7.47 11.63
N TYR A 32 -4.17 -8.57 11.16
CA TYR A 32 -4.87 -9.74 10.63
C TYR A 32 -5.90 -10.32 11.61
N GLU A 33 -5.54 -10.53 12.87
CA GLU A 33 -6.49 -11.08 13.86
C GLU A 33 -7.64 -10.11 14.10
N ARG A 34 -7.39 -8.80 14.15
CA ARG A 34 -8.43 -7.79 14.28
C ARG A 34 -9.34 -7.75 13.05
N GLU A 35 -8.79 -7.90 11.88
CA GLU A 35 -9.56 -7.98 10.63
C GLU A 35 -10.43 -9.24 10.59
N LYS A 36 -9.94 -10.38 11.11
CA LYS A 36 -10.74 -11.61 11.27
C LYS A 36 -11.92 -11.41 12.22
N GLU A 37 -11.72 -10.77 13.37
CA GLU A 37 -12.77 -10.42 14.30
C GLU A 37 -13.86 -9.52 13.67
N LEU A 38 -13.49 -8.67 12.73
CA LEU A 38 -14.40 -7.85 11.95
C LEU A 38 -15.09 -8.62 10.81
N GLY A 39 -14.86 -9.92 10.70
CA GLY A 39 -15.40 -10.76 9.63
C GLY A 39 -14.77 -10.46 8.29
N GLY A 40 -13.47 -10.18 8.26
CA GLY A 40 -12.71 -9.99 7.02
C GLY A 40 -12.84 -11.19 6.09
N HIS A 41 -13.20 -10.92 4.85
CA HIS A 41 -13.19 -11.92 3.77
C HIS A 41 -11.81 -11.88 3.11
N PHE A 42 -11.00 -12.90 3.39
CA PHE A 42 -9.60 -12.91 2.96
C PHE A 42 -9.40 -13.75 1.71
N GLU A 43 -8.60 -13.19 0.81
CA GLU A 43 -8.02 -13.89 -0.33
C GLU A 43 -6.51 -13.65 -0.37
N ASN A 44 -5.77 -14.70 -0.77
CA ASN A 44 -4.33 -14.60 -1.00
C ASN A 44 -4.09 -14.11 -2.43
N GLU A 45 -4.20 -12.81 -2.65
CA GLU A 45 -4.08 -12.25 -3.99
C GLU A 45 -2.67 -11.76 -4.35
N VAL A 46 -1.85 -11.41 -3.34
CA VAL A 46 -0.63 -10.66 -3.61
C VAL A 46 0.56 -11.27 -2.87
N ALA A 47 1.44 -11.93 -3.62
CA ALA A 47 2.74 -12.40 -3.14
C ALA A 47 2.71 -13.15 -1.78
N GLY A 48 1.62 -13.84 -1.50
CA GLY A 48 1.43 -14.61 -0.27
C GLY A 48 0.84 -13.85 0.91
N TRP A 49 0.48 -12.59 0.75
CA TRP A 49 -0.18 -11.80 1.78
C TRP A 49 -1.69 -12.09 1.86
N GLU A 50 -2.18 -12.29 3.09
CA GLU A 50 -3.62 -12.31 3.35
C GLU A 50 -4.17 -10.89 3.32
N ARG A 51 -5.16 -10.65 2.45
CA ARG A 51 -5.81 -9.36 2.30
C ARG A 51 -7.32 -9.49 2.46
N ALA A 52 -7.90 -8.66 3.31
CA ALA A 52 -9.35 -8.57 3.41
C ALA A 52 -9.91 -7.76 2.23
N LEU A 53 -10.83 -8.36 1.48
CA LEU A 53 -11.55 -7.70 0.37
C LEU A 53 -12.78 -6.95 0.84
N ALA A 54 -13.37 -7.36 1.95
CA ALA A 54 -14.52 -6.74 2.58
C ALA A 54 -14.65 -7.22 4.03
N TYR A 55 -15.43 -6.52 4.84
CA TYR A 55 -15.69 -6.89 6.23
C TYR A 55 -17.18 -7.16 6.45
N ILE A 56 -17.54 -8.41 6.70
CA ILE A 56 -18.94 -8.85 6.82
C ILE A 56 -19.67 -8.12 7.95
N SER A 57 -18.97 -7.74 9.02
CA SER A 57 -19.56 -6.95 10.12
C SER A 57 -20.07 -5.56 9.68
N ASN A 58 -19.69 -5.10 8.50
CA ASN A 58 -20.17 -3.85 7.93
C ASN A 58 -21.53 -3.97 7.26
N ARG A 59 -22.03 -5.17 7.00
CA ARG A 59 -23.31 -5.39 6.32
C ARG A 59 -24.46 -4.61 6.97
N GLU A 60 -24.62 -4.76 8.28
CA GLU A 60 -25.68 -4.06 9.00
C GLU A 60 -25.43 -2.56 9.14
N LYS A 61 -24.15 -2.17 9.33
CA LYS A 61 -23.76 -0.77 9.52
C LYS A 61 -23.92 0.05 8.23
N LEU A 62 -23.79 -0.60 7.08
CA LEU A 62 -23.83 0.01 5.76
C LEU A 62 -25.14 -0.29 4.99
N ASP A 63 -26.22 -0.68 5.67
CA ASP A 63 -27.51 -1.04 5.06
C ASP A 63 -28.03 0.01 4.06
N LYS A 64 -27.81 1.31 4.34
CA LYS A 64 -28.14 2.39 3.41
C LYS A 64 -27.44 2.20 2.08
N TYR A 65 -26.15 1.96 2.08
CA TYR A 65 -25.34 1.82 0.86
C TYR A 65 -25.57 0.47 0.19
N ILE A 66 -25.80 -0.60 0.94
CA ILE A 66 -26.13 -1.92 0.39
C ILE A 66 -27.36 -1.85 -0.52
N LYS A 67 -28.37 -1.05 -0.13
CA LYS A 67 -29.58 -0.83 -0.95
C LYS A 67 -29.33 -0.05 -2.22
N GLU A 68 -28.24 0.69 -2.31
CA GLU A 68 -27.82 1.44 -3.49
C GLU A 68 -26.97 0.59 -4.45
N VAL A 69 -26.42 -0.53 -3.99
CA VAL A 69 -25.61 -1.44 -4.82
C VAL A 69 -26.51 -2.15 -5.82
N PRO A 70 -26.23 -2.07 -7.15
CA PRO A 70 -27.00 -2.78 -8.15
C PRO A 70 -26.95 -4.29 -7.94
N VAL A 71 -28.10 -4.95 -8.05
CA VAL A 71 -28.15 -6.42 -8.08
C VAL A 71 -27.57 -6.89 -9.42
N ARG A 72 -26.56 -7.75 -9.35
CA ARG A 72 -25.91 -8.34 -10.53
C ARG A 72 -26.32 -9.80 -10.65
N GLU A 73 -27.35 -10.06 -11.49
CA GLU A 73 -27.93 -11.41 -11.64
C GLU A 73 -27.07 -12.36 -12.48
N ASN A 74 -26.26 -11.82 -13.39
CA ASN A 74 -25.54 -12.57 -14.40
C ASN A 74 -24.02 -12.39 -14.36
N GLU A 75 -23.48 -11.91 -13.25
CA GLU A 75 -22.03 -11.83 -13.15
C GLU A 75 -21.41 -13.18 -12.89
N TRP A 76 -20.41 -13.43 -13.69
CA TRP A 76 -19.62 -14.61 -13.63
C TRP A 76 -18.90 -14.68 -12.28
N ASP A 77 -19.37 -15.57 -11.46
CA ASP A 77 -18.84 -15.92 -10.14
C ASP A 77 -18.60 -14.79 -9.12
N THR A 78 -19.68 -14.24 -8.61
CA THR A 78 -19.63 -13.35 -7.43
C THR A 78 -19.74 -14.11 -6.10
N ARG A 79 -19.81 -15.45 -6.13
CA ARG A 79 -20.11 -16.29 -4.95
C ARG A 79 -19.03 -16.26 -3.90
N HIS A 80 -17.80 -16.00 -4.28
CA HIS A 80 -16.65 -15.99 -3.39
C HIS A 80 -16.34 -14.64 -2.76
N VAL A 81 -16.90 -13.56 -3.30
CA VAL A 81 -16.68 -12.20 -2.80
C VAL A 81 -18.01 -11.63 -2.30
N PRO A 82 -18.08 -11.09 -1.08
CA PRO A 82 -19.27 -10.36 -0.61
C PRO A 82 -19.39 -9.02 -1.33
N TYR A 83 -19.77 -9.10 -2.61
CA TYR A 83 -19.81 -7.99 -3.55
C TYR A 83 -20.63 -6.80 -3.05
N ASP A 84 -21.80 -7.07 -2.47
CA ASP A 84 -22.69 -6.06 -1.90
C ASP A 84 -22.01 -5.27 -0.77
N VAL A 85 -21.31 -5.98 0.13
CA VAL A 85 -20.57 -5.34 1.23
C VAL A 85 -19.38 -4.56 0.70
N ALA A 86 -18.58 -5.14 -0.19
CA ALA A 86 -17.41 -4.46 -0.75
C ALA A 86 -17.78 -3.14 -1.46
N ASN A 87 -18.87 -3.16 -2.24
CA ASN A 87 -19.35 -1.94 -2.90
C ASN A 87 -19.96 -0.93 -1.91
N ALA A 88 -20.67 -1.39 -0.90
CA ALA A 88 -21.19 -0.51 0.15
C ALA A 88 -20.07 0.16 0.95
N GLU A 89 -18.97 -0.55 1.23
CA GLU A 89 -17.76 0.02 1.85
C GLU A 89 -17.13 1.09 0.97
N HIS A 90 -17.06 0.86 -0.36
CA HIS A 90 -16.57 1.86 -1.31
C HIS A 90 -17.46 3.13 -1.31
N LEU A 91 -18.78 2.97 -1.37
CA LEU A 91 -19.71 4.11 -1.34
C LEU A 91 -19.60 4.88 -0.01
N ALA A 92 -19.54 4.17 1.11
CA ALA A 92 -19.39 4.77 2.44
C ALA A 92 -18.07 5.54 2.57
N MET A 93 -16.98 5.00 2.02
CA MET A 93 -15.68 5.69 2.01
C MET A 93 -15.72 6.94 1.13
N SER A 94 -16.42 6.91 0.00
CA SER A 94 -16.59 8.07 -0.88
C SER A 94 -17.38 9.20 -0.22
N ASP A 95 -18.36 8.87 0.63
CA ASP A 95 -19.18 9.84 1.35
C ASP A 95 -18.55 10.32 2.67
N SER A 96 -17.64 9.55 3.26
CA SER A 96 -17.15 9.81 4.61
C SER A 96 -15.67 9.49 4.75
N VAL A 97 -15.34 8.37 5.37
CA VAL A 97 -13.96 7.92 5.59
C VAL A 97 -13.90 6.40 5.64
N GLY A 98 -12.86 5.83 5.04
CA GLY A 98 -12.53 4.41 5.14
C GLY A 98 -11.06 4.21 5.49
N MET A 99 -10.79 3.11 6.18
CA MET A 99 -9.42 2.69 6.52
C MET A 99 -9.12 1.37 5.83
N ILE A 100 -7.97 1.29 5.16
CA ILE A 100 -7.54 0.11 4.42
C ILE A 100 -6.16 -0.33 4.89
N ASN A 101 -6.00 -1.63 5.14
CA ASN A 101 -4.71 -2.22 5.47
C ASN A 101 -3.85 -2.35 4.21
N LEU A 102 -2.72 -1.66 4.20
CA LEU A 102 -1.73 -1.63 3.12
C LEU A 102 -0.39 -2.23 3.52
N SER A 103 -0.32 -2.97 4.61
CA SER A 103 0.94 -3.52 5.13
C SER A 103 1.62 -4.52 4.18
N HIS A 104 0.94 -4.92 3.12
CA HIS A 104 1.50 -5.76 2.04
C HIS A 104 2.33 -4.98 1.01
N PHE A 105 2.30 -3.64 1.05
CA PHE A 105 3.17 -2.85 0.17
C PHE A 105 4.62 -2.94 0.65
N PRO A 106 5.54 -3.33 -0.24
CA PRO A 106 6.96 -3.39 0.09
C PRO A 106 7.53 -2.01 0.41
N ILE A 107 8.24 -1.94 1.51
CA ILE A 107 8.90 -0.73 2.00
C ILE A 107 10.40 -1.00 2.06
N MET A 108 11.19 -0.11 1.45
CA MET A 108 12.64 -0.16 1.47
C MET A 108 13.19 1.20 1.91
N ASP A 109 14.03 1.19 2.96
CA ASP A 109 14.81 2.37 3.35
C ASP A 109 16.18 2.30 2.68
N ILE A 110 16.54 3.35 1.95
CA ILE A 110 17.80 3.47 1.22
C ILE A 110 18.58 4.61 1.85
N LYS A 111 19.78 4.32 2.32
CA LYS A 111 20.60 5.30 3.02
C LYS A 111 22.06 5.22 2.62
N GLY A 112 22.68 6.37 2.41
CA GLY A 112 24.11 6.48 2.13
C GLY A 112 24.42 7.63 1.18
N PRO A 113 25.71 7.96 1.01
CA PRO A 113 26.13 9.09 0.19
C PRO A 113 25.76 8.97 -1.29
N ASP A 114 25.58 7.73 -1.80
CA ASP A 114 25.19 7.47 -3.20
C ASP A 114 23.69 7.16 -3.34
N ALA A 115 22.89 7.23 -2.27
CA ALA A 115 21.46 6.92 -2.33
C ALA A 115 20.70 7.81 -3.31
N GLU A 116 20.96 9.13 -3.29
CA GLU A 116 20.38 10.09 -4.24
C GLU A 116 20.76 9.72 -5.68
N ARG A 117 22.04 9.53 -5.94
CA ARG A 117 22.55 9.20 -7.28
C ARG A 117 21.93 7.92 -7.83
N MET A 118 21.80 6.89 -6.99
CA MET A 118 21.18 5.62 -7.37
C MET A 118 19.72 5.80 -7.78
N LEU A 119 18.95 6.51 -6.94
CA LEU A 119 17.54 6.72 -7.20
C LEU A 119 17.29 7.67 -8.38
N GLU A 120 18.10 8.71 -8.55
CA GLU A 120 18.04 9.62 -9.70
C GLU A 120 18.26 8.89 -11.04
N TYR A 121 19.15 7.92 -11.06
CA TYR A 121 19.42 7.16 -12.29
C TYR A 121 18.25 6.25 -12.67
N LEU A 122 17.67 5.58 -11.69
CA LEU A 122 16.60 4.60 -11.93
C LEU A 122 15.22 5.26 -12.13
N SER A 123 15.04 6.48 -11.63
CA SER A 123 13.74 7.17 -11.64
C SER A 123 13.57 8.10 -12.82
N VAL A 124 12.33 8.18 -13.33
CA VAL A 124 11.95 9.19 -14.34
C VAL A 124 11.89 10.59 -13.72
N ALA A 125 11.36 10.70 -12.51
CA ALA A 125 11.25 11.96 -11.80
C ALA A 125 12.54 12.28 -11.04
N LYS A 126 12.83 13.57 -10.87
CA LYS A 126 13.90 14.04 -9.98
C LYS A 126 13.55 13.73 -8.52
N VAL A 127 14.46 13.06 -7.83
CA VAL A 127 14.31 12.69 -6.42
C VAL A 127 15.29 13.42 -5.49
N GLY A 128 16.34 13.99 -6.05
CA GLY A 128 17.42 14.67 -5.34
C GLY A 128 17.51 16.17 -5.59
N GLY A 129 18.71 16.73 -5.43
CA GLY A 129 19.00 18.14 -5.65
C GLY A 129 18.21 19.06 -4.71
N ASN A 130 17.40 19.94 -5.29
CA ASN A 130 16.57 20.90 -4.53
C ASN A 130 15.26 20.30 -3.99
N THR A 131 15.05 18.99 -4.09
CA THR A 131 13.87 18.34 -3.50
C THR A 131 13.95 18.48 -1.98
N PRO A 132 12.96 19.08 -1.32
CA PRO A 132 13.02 19.27 0.14
C PRO A 132 12.85 17.95 0.89
N GLU A 133 13.39 17.90 2.11
CA GLU A 133 13.09 16.80 3.04
C GLU A 133 11.57 16.74 3.30
N GLY A 134 11.06 15.54 3.46
CA GLY A 134 9.62 15.30 3.59
C GLY A 134 8.84 15.32 2.28
N LYS A 135 9.47 15.57 1.14
CA LYS A 135 8.79 15.47 -0.15
C LYS A 135 8.57 14.00 -0.54
N VAL A 136 7.35 13.68 -0.98
CA VAL A 136 7.00 12.41 -1.61
C VAL A 136 6.93 12.61 -3.12
N ILE A 137 7.52 11.69 -3.87
CA ILE A 137 7.62 11.73 -5.32
C ILE A 137 7.05 10.43 -5.86
N TYR A 138 5.99 10.55 -6.65
CA TYR A 138 5.48 9.44 -7.46
C TYR A 138 6.28 9.36 -8.75
N THR A 139 6.81 8.17 -9.06
CA THR A 139 7.68 7.97 -10.22
C THR A 139 7.64 6.52 -10.69
N ASN A 140 8.32 6.29 -11.82
CA ASN A 140 8.57 4.96 -12.36
C ASN A 140 10.07 4.70 -12.41
N PHE A 141 10.47 3.44 -12.21
CA PHE A 141 11.75 2.94 -12.68
C PHE A 141 11.58 2.44 -14.11
N LEU A 142 12.54 2.74 -14.95
CA LEU A 142 12.57 2.26 -16.33
C LEU A 142 13.67 1.23 -16.52
N ASP A 143 13.48 0.34 -17.51
CA ASP A 143 14.52 -0.47 -18.05
C ASP A 143 15.33 0.29 -19.12
N GLU A 144 16.36 -0.35 -19.68
CA GLU A 144 17.27 0.27 -20.67
C GLU A 144 16.57 0.60 -21.99
N ASP A 145 15.46 -0.04 -22.30
CA ASP A 145 14.65 0.19 -23.50
C ASP A 145 13.54 1.23 -23.26
N GLY A 146 13.44 1.79 -22.05
CA GLY A 146 12.44 2.76 -21.64
C GLY A 146 11.10 2.15 -21.24
N GLY A 147 11.03 0.82 -21.07
CA GLY A 147 9.86 0.14 -20.52
C GLY A 147 9.68 0.42 -19.03
N VAL A 148 8.43 0.50 -18.58
CA VAL A 148 8.13 0.68 -17.15
C VAL A 148 8.43 -0.61 -16.39
N HIS A 149 9.44 -0.55 -15.53
CA HIS A 149 9.86 -1.66 -14.68
C HIS A 149 9.12 -1.68 -13.35
N ALA A 150 8.98 -0.53 -12.71
CA ALA A 150 8.27 -0.38 -11.45
C ALA A 150 7.51 0.95 -11.40
N ASP A 151 6.39 0.94 -10.69
CA ASP A 151 5.56 2.06 -10.32
C ASP A 151 5.63 2.22 -8.81
N LEU A 152 6.11 3.36 -8.32
CA LEU A 152 6.48 3.51 -6.92
C LEU A 152 6.45 4.96 -6.42
N THR A 153 6.54 5.10 -5.10
CA THR A 153 6.76 6.39 -4.45
C THR A 153 8.11 6.42 -3.73
N ILE A 154 8.77 7.56 -3.80
CA ILE A 154 10.03 7.85 -3.10
C ILE A 154 9.80 9.03 -2.17
N SER A 155 10.01 8.83 -0.86
CA SER A 155 9.97 9.89 0.13
C SER A 155 11.41 10.27 0.50
N ARG A 156 11.77 11.55 0.38
CA ARG A 156 13.05 12.05 0.86
C ARG A 156 12.96 12.28 2.37
N ILE A 157 13.62 11.43 3.15
CA ILE A 157 13.59 11.49 4.61
C ILE A 157 14.65 12.47 5.15
N SER A 158 15.85 12.45 4.55
CA SER A 158 16.95 13.39 4.81
C SER A 158 17.82 13.52 3.56
N ASN A 159 18.94 14.23 3.66
CA ASN A 159 19.86 14.43 2.53
C ASN A 159 20.39 13.12 1.93
N ASP A 160 20.56 12.10 2.74
CA ASP A 160 21.14 10.80 2.37
C ASP A 160 20.22 9.60 2.64
N SER A 161 18.95 9.86 2.94
CA SER A 161 18.00 8.82 3.35
C SER A 161 16.67 8.97 2.62
N TYR A 162 16.24 7.87 2.01
CA TYR A 162 15.02 7.79 1.21
C TYR A 162 14.21 6.58 1.60
N ARG A 163 12.89 6.68 1.50
CA ARG A 163 11.97 5.56 1.61
C ARG A 163 11.30 5.31 0.28
N VAL A 164 11.43 4.10 -0.22
CA VAL A 164 10.77 3.61 -1.43
C VAL A 164 9.62 2.70 -1.02
N VAL A 165 8.43 2.95 -1.59
CA VAL A 165 7.25 2.09 -1.45
C VAL A 165 6.82 1.68 -2.85
N THR A 166 6.74 0.38 -3.10
CA THR A 166 6.46 -0.20 -4.42
C THR A 166 5.22 -1.10 -4.39
N GLY A 167 4.80 -1.58 -5.55
CA GLY A 167 3.62 -2.44 -5.69
C GLY A 167 3.71 -3.74 -4.91
N GLY A 168 2.60 -4.16 -4.31
CA GLY A 168 2.56 -5.28 -3.36
C GLY A 168 3.10 -6.62 -3.87
N ALA A 169 3.05 -6.86 -5.20
CA ALA A 169 3.58 -8.08 -5.82
C ALA A 169 5.08 -7.98 -6.19
N ASP A 170 5.62 -6.79 -6.28
CA ASP A 170 6.86 -6.50 -7.02
C ASP A 170 8.09 -6.30 -6.12
N GLY A 171 7.93 -6.26 -4.82
CA GLY A 171 8.98 -5.87 -3.88
C GLY A 171 10.29 -6.61 -4.00
N ASN A 172 10.26 -7.92 -4.21
CA ASN A 172 11.47 -8.72 -4.39
C ASN A 172 12.20 -8.38 -5.70
N ARG A 173 11.46 -8.18 -6.79
CA ARG A 173 12.00 -7.76 -8.08
C ARG A 173 12.66 -6.39 -7.96
N ASP A 174 11.96 -5.44 -7.38
CA ASP A 174 12.43 -4.06 -7.26
C ASP A 174 13.63 -3.95 -6.32
N TRP A 175 13.64 -4.73 -5.24
CA TRP A 175 14.81 -4.85 -4.37
C TRP A 175 16.04 -5.41 -5.11
N VAL A 176 15.84 -6.45 -5.92
CA VAL A 176 16.91 -7.03 -6.73
C VAL A 176 17.45 -6.01 -7.74
N THR A 177 16.59 -5.24 -8.39
CA THR A 177 16.97 -4.17 -9.31
C THR A 177 17.83 -3.11 -8.62
N LEU A 178 17.39 -2.61 -7.47
CA LEU A 178 18.13 -1.63 -6.66
C LEU A 178 19.50 -2.19 -6.24
N ARG A 179 19.53 -3.41 -5.71
CA ARG A 179 20.74 -4.07 -5.26
C ARG A 179 21.74 -4.28 -6.40
N ASN A 180 21.29 -4.83 -7.52
CA ASN A 180 22.17 -5.09 -8.66
C ASN A 180 22.75 -3.79 -9.20
N TYR A 181 21.93 -2.76 -9.37
CA TYR A 181 22.44 -1.46 -9.84
C TYR A 181 23.49 -0.87 -8.87
N ARG A 182 23.22 -0.95 -7.56
CA ARG A 182 24.20 -0.54 -6.52
C ARG A 182 25.52 -1.30 -6.66
N ASP A 183 25.44 -2.62 -6.74
CA ASP A 183 26.62 -3.50 -6.71
C ASP A 183 27.44 -3.37 -8.01
N ASP A 184 26.78 -3.32 -9.18
CA ASP A 184 27.41 -3.19 -10.49
C ASP A 184 28.12 -1.83 -10.67
N ASN A 185 27.64 -0.80 -9.97
CA ASN A 185 28.23 0.55 -10.03
C ASN A 185 29.09 0.90 -8.80
N GLY A 186 29.29 -0.01 -7.88
CA GLY A 186 30.10 0.18 -6.67
C GLY A 186 29.60 1.32 -5.78
N LEU A 187 28.27 1.52 -5.69
CA LEU A 187 27.66 2.62 -4.94
C LEU A 187 27.62 2.34 -3.44
N ASN A 188 27.90 3.37 -2.67
CA ASN A 188 27.82 3.32 -1.21
C ASN A 188 26.40 3.73 -0.74
N ALA A 189 25.48 2.75 -0.75
CA ALA A 189 24.12 2.91 -0.32
C ALA A 189 23.60 1.61 0.34
N ASP A 190 23.12 1.69 1.56
CA ASP A 190 22.46 0.59 2.23
C ASP A 190 20.99 0.51 1.79
N ILE A 191 20.50 -0.70 1.52
CA ILE A 191 19.12 -0.97 1.14
C ILE A 191 18.52 -1.92 2.18
N ASN A 192 17.61 -1.42 3.01
CA ASN A 192 17.00 -2.16 4.09
C ASN A 192 15.52 -2.41 3.81
N ILE A 193 15.11 -3.67 3.71
CA ILE A 193 13.70 -4.05 3.58
C ILE A 193 13.02 -3.84 4.94
N ARG A 194 11.93 -3.07 4.94
CA ARG A 194 11.17 -2.69 6.13
C ARG A 194 9.73 -3.19 6.13
N THR A 195 9.36 -3.95 5.12
CA THR A 195 7.97 -4.42 4.90
C THR A 195 7.39 -5.16 6.11
N HIS A 196 8.20 -5.94 6.81
CA HIS A 196 7.75 -6.67 7.99
C HIS A 196 7.91 -5.90 9.32
N ASP A 197 8.54 -4.73 9.29
CA ASP A 197 8.80 -3.91 10.47
C ASP A 197 7.80 -2.75 10.60
N ILE A 198 7.13 -2.39 9.49
CA ILE A 198 6.26 -1.23 9.41
C ILE A 198 4.86 -1.68 8.99
N ALA A 199 3.88 -1.39 9.84
CA ALA A 199 2.48 -1.55 9.50
C ALA A 199 1.97 -0.30 8.76
N THR A 200 1.25 -0.51 7.66
CA THR A 200 0.74 0.58 6.83
C THR A 200 -0.78 0.55 6.79
N LEU A 201 -1.38 1.68 7.15
CA LEU A 201 -2.82 1.92 7.01
C LEU A 201 -3.05 3.12 6.10
N GLY A 202 -3.91 2.95 5.11
CA GLY A 202 -4.43 4.05 4.32
C GLY A 202 -5.73 4.57 4.91
N LEU A 203 -5.88 5.89 4.96
CA LEU A 203 -7.09 6.56 5.41
C LEU A 203 -7.60 7.44 4.28
N TRP A 204 -8.78 7.13 3.74
CA TRP A 204 -9.35 7.78 2.57
C TRP A 204 -10.75 8.31 2.82
N GLY A 205 -11.15 9.25 1.97
CA GLY A 205 -12.47 9.86 1.97
C GLY A 205 -12.47 11.31 2.46
N PRO A 206 -13.56 12.05 2.21
CA PRO A 206 -13.63 13.48 2.48
C PRO A 206 -13.47 13.85 3.97
N LYS A 207 -13.72 12.90 4.88
CA LYS A 207 -13.54 13.10 6.33
C LYS A 207 -12.26 12.47 6.89
N ALA A 208 -11.31 12.08 6.05
CA ALA A 208 -10.08 11.43 6.50
C ALA A 208 -9.25 12.31 7.45
N VAL A 209 -9.08 13.59 7.11
CA VAL A 209 -8.35 14.55 7.96
C VAL A 209 -9.07 14.80 9.28
N GLU A 210 -10.40 14.96 9.26
CA GLU A 210 -11.22 15.11 10.47
C GLU A 210 -11.09 13.88 11.40
N ALA A 211 -11.17 12.69 10.82
CA ALA A 211 -11.00 11.44 11.58
C ALA A 211 -9.60 11.33 12.21
N LEU A 212 -8.56 11.68 11.46
CA LEU A 212 -7.17 11.66 11.95
C LEU A 212 -6.95 12.71 13.05
N GLY A 213 -7.62 13.86 12.98
CA GLY A 213 -7.56 14.94 13.95
C GLY A 213 -8.03 14.56 15.36
N ASN A 214 -8.74 13.44 15.52
CA ASN A 214 -9.06 12.88 16.84
C ASN A 214 -7.85 12.26 17.56
N PHE A 215 -6.79 11.95 16.83
CA PHE A 215 -5.60 11.24 17.33
C PHE A 215 -4.33 12.08 17.26
N ILE A 216 -4.32 13.11 16.45
CA ILE A 216 -3.18 14.00 16.19
C ILE A 216 -3.68 15.44 16.32
N ASN A 217 -2.78 16.33 16.73
CA ASN A 217 -3.11 17.77 16.77
C ASN A 217 -3.52 18.25 15.35
N PRO A 218 -4.75 18.74 15.17
CA PRO A 218 -5.25 19.16 13.86
C PRO A 218 -4.36 20.17 13.14
N ASN A 219 -3.66 21.04 13.85
CA ASN A 219 -2.72 22.01 13.27
C ASN A 219 -1.49 21.35 12.63
N GLU A 220 -1.18 20.09 12.97
CA GLU A 220 -0.05 19.37 12.37
C GLU A 220 -0.41 18.67 11.06
N ILE A 221 -1.71 18.53 10.79
CA ILE A 221 -2.25 17.79 9.62
C ILE A 221 -3.12 18.67 8.72
N ASP A 222 -3.16 19.97 8.94
CA ASP A 222 -3.77 20.91 8.01
C ASP A 222 -2.96 21.04 6.71
N ILE A 223 -3.58 21.58 5.66
CA ILE A 223 -2.98 21.66 4.33
C ILE A 223 -1.72 22.54 4.27
N GLU A 224 -1.55 23.50 5.18
CA GLU A 224 -0.40 24.37 5.24
C GLU A 224 0.80 23.65 5.87
N ASN A 225 0.58 22.91 6.95
CA ASN A 225 1.61 22.20 7.71
C ASN A 225 1.87 20.77 7.21
N PHE A 226 0.92 20.20 6.45
CA PHE A 226 1.03 18.90 5.81
C PHE A 226 0.51 18.96 4.37
N PRO A 227 1.27 19.58 3.47
CA PRO A 227 0.86 19.75 2.09
C PRO A 227 0.83 18.42 1.33
N PHE A 228 0.10 18.44 0.24
CA PHE A 228 0.00 17.33 -0.69
C PHE A 228 1.36 16.75 -1.11
N VAL A 229 1.47 15.43 -1.24
CA VAL A 229 2.69 14.66 -1.54
C VAL A 229 3.85 15.01 -0.61
N SER A 230 3.56 15.04 0.68
CA SER A 230 4.56 15.18 1.73
C SER A 230 4.50 14.03 2.72
N ALA A 231 5.59 13.83 3.45
CA ALA A 231 5.72 12.88 4.53
C ALA A 231 6.37 13.54 5.73
N LYS A 232 5.86 13.27 6.92
CA LYS A 232 6.48 13.71 8.17
C LYS A 232 6.18 12.73 9.31
N ASN A 233 7.03 12.77 10.31
CA ASN A 233 6.80 12.01 11.54
C ASN A 233 5.79 12.75 12.41
N LEU A 234 4.77 12.01 12.86
CA LEU A 234 3.75 12.49 13.77
C LEU A 234 3.62 11.51 14.94
N THR A 235 3.22 12.01 16.10
CA THR A 235 2.97 11.18 17.28
C THR A 235 1.47 11.10 17.54
N LEU A 236 0.93 9.88 17.63
CA LEU A 236 -0.45 9.66 18.02
C LEU A 236 -0.62 9.82 19.52
N ASN A 237 -1.68 10.50 19.95
CA ASN A 237 -1.98 10.76 21.37
C ASN A 237 -2.38 9.51 22.17
N LEU A 238 -2.47 8.32 21.56
CA LEU A 238 -3.05 7.13 22.20
C LEU A 238 -2.06 6.08 22.68
N SER A 239 -0.74 6.14 22.39
CA SER A 239 0.16 5.08 22.85
C SER A 239 1.65 5.29 22.53
N GLY A 240 2.08 6.47 22.13
CA GLY A 240 3.48 6.68 21.76
C GLY A 240 3.91 5.96 20.47
N LEU A 241 2.96 5.54 19.65
CA LEU A 241 3.23 4.99 18.33
C LEU A 241 3.60 6.14 17.38
N SER A 242 4.79 6.05 16.80
CA SER A 242 5.21 6.95 15.73
C SER A 242 4.66 6.46 14.40
N LEU A 243 3.88 7.29 13.71
CA LEU A 243 3.42 7.03 12.34
C LEU A 243 4.20 7.89 11.36
N ILE A 244 4.71 7.29 10.31
CA ILE A 244 5.10 8.00 9.10
C ILE A 244 3.90 7.96 8.18
N HIS A 245 3.33 9.11 7.87
CA HIS A 245 2.17 9.21 7.01
C HIS A 245 2.58 9.68 5.61
N ILE A 246 2.23 8.89 4.60
CA ILE A 246 2.26 9.30 3.20
C ILE A 246 0.82 9.62 2.81
N SER A 247 0.50 10.87 2.52
CA SER A 247 -0.82 11.20 1.98
C SER A 247 -0.79 11.13 0.46
N GLU A 248 -1.46 10.14 -0.12
CA GLU A 248 -1.81 10.19 -1.54
C GLU A 248 -3.06 11.05 -1.75
N PRO A 249 -3.10 11.84 -2.83
CA PRO A 249 -4.26 12.67 -3.10
C PRO A 249 -5.42 11.81 -3.61
N THR A 250 -6.54 11.91 -2.99
CA THR A 250 -7.79 11.63 -3.66
C THR A 250 -7.94 12.62 -4.82
N ARG A 251 -7.74 12.18 -6.06
CA ARG A 251 -8.25 12.91 -7.21
C ARG A 251 -9.77 12.92 -7.06
N LEU A 252 -10.31 14.07 -6.69
CA LEU A 252 -11.71 14.34 -6.93
C LEU A 252 -11.89 14.29 -8.45
N ALA A 253 -12.55 13.23 -8.94
CA ALA A 253 -13.06 13.21 -10.29
C ALA A 253 -14.09 14.35 -10.38
N SER A 254 -13.73 15.41 -11.09
CA SER A 254 -14.65 16.44 -11.55
C SER A 254 -15.53 15.88 -12.68
#